data_f5f12c0819613dc184ab6a80afd865d4
#
_entry.id   f5f12c0819613dc184ab6a80afd865d4
#
_cell.length_a   1.000
_cell.length_b   1.000
_cell.length_c   1.000
_cell.angle_alpha   90.00
_cell.angle_beta   90.00
_cell.angle_gamma   90.00
#
_symmetry.space_group_name_H-M   'P 1'
#
loop_
_entity.id
_entity.type
_entity.pdbx_description
1 polymer ?
#
loop_
_entity_poly.entity_id
_entity_poly.type
_entity_poly.pdbx_seq_one_letter_code
_entity_poly.pdbx_strand_id
1 'polypeptide(L)'
;MHRPWPIYGQQKTLMLINILCCSAFSTQAYSADEEWKFTLKNAYIDRNYDNPDVKDTGSWSQSVSLFYNSNMHYTPLEIGGTRIQIGANASAQYAVRLSQDKHVADTVLPFDKATQSQAPDYLKYGATLKLGYNKTLLSIGELWLDLPVTTVDASRQLLTSYWGANLKSHLNDKLFAEIGRIEKVSPRNEEDFHRFSFTSKGVTGYSDGLNYIDLRYQFTPTLKGEYYFGNMEDLYNKHYVGVDHLWKNSNFSVNSKFKYFNAKDNGNLFDIDAQNIGLLETLKVKNHSFGVGYQQIIGESAYPLPDGFLPETYFINWNTTGFFKQDEKSYHFIYGYDFKDYVPGLNTTLKYVYGDHFKTADGLKNKESEANVIVNYALQQPFLKGLALQYIFINYDVKHGNDFSENRFFVNYSKKF
;
A
#
# COMPACT_ATOMS: atom_id res chain seq x y z
N MET A 1 -5.96 -44.99 0.61
CA MET A 1 -5.84 -44.51 -0.77
C MET A 1 -6.41 -43.10 -0.80
N HIS A 2 -5.59 -42.08 -0.54
CA HIS A 2 -5.97 -40.66 -0.64
C HIS A 2 -5.51 -40.13 -1.97
N ARG A 3 -6.44 -39.68 -2.81
CA ARG A 3 -6.16 -39.00 -4.05
C ARG A 3 -5.75 -37.53 -3.72
N PRO A 4 -4.67 -37.00 -4.32
CA PRO A 4 -4.33 -35.58 -4.17
C PRO A 4 -5.32 -34.73 -4.98
N TRP A 5 -5.66 -33.57 -4.42
CA TRP A 5 -6.48 -32.56 -5.06
C TRP A 5 -5.74 -31.92 -6.24
N PRO A 6 -6.44 -31.54 -7.30
CA PRO A 6 -5.82 -30.98 -8.49
C PRO A 6 -5.24 -29.58 -8.17
N ILE A 7 -3.98 -29.43 -8.49
CA ILE A 7 -3.27 -28.14 -8.53
C ILE A 7 -3.92 -27.31 -9.63
N TYR A 8 -4.68 -26.31 -9.26
CA TYR A 8 -5.16 -25.31 -10.21
C TYR A 8 -3.97 -24.53 -10.75
N GLY A 9 -3.83 -24.62 -12.05
CA GLY A 9 -2.74 -24.07 -12.84
C GLY A 9 -2.48 -22.59 -12.57
N GLN A 10 -1.21 -22.28 -12.59
CA GLN A 10 -0.67 -20.93 -12.59
C GLN A 10 -1.37 -20.05 -13.63
N GLN A 11 -2.39 -19.31 -13.25
CA GLN A 11 -2.79 -18.15 -14.01
C GLN A 11 -1.84 -17.01 -13.65
N LYS A 12 -0.88 -16.77 -14.54
CA LYS A 12 -0.09 -15.53 -14.57
C LYS A 12 -1.06 -14.38 -14.81
N THR A 13 -1.67 -13.89 -13.74
CA THR A 13 -2.39 -12.63 -13.78
C THR A 13 -1.32 -11.54 -13.69
N LEU A 14 -1.03 -10.89 -14.81
CA LEU A 14 -0.32 -9.63 -14.85
C LEU A 14 -1.16 -8.60 -14.09
N MET A 15 -0.99 -8.52 -12.79
CA MET A 15 -1.36 -7.35 -12.01
C MET A 15 -0.43 -6.22 -12.42
N LEU A 16 -1.03 -5.08 -12.72
CA LEU A 16 -0.33 -3.79 -12.83
C LEU A 16 0.71 -3.68 -11.70
N ILE A 17 1.97 -3.49 -12.12
CA ILE A 17 3.18 -3.48 -11.27
C ILE A 17 3.21 -2.23 -10.36
N ASN A 18 2.13 -1.81 -9.78
CA ASN A 18 2.21 -0.84 -8.68
C ASN A 18 2.36 -1.50 -7.30
N ILE A 19 2.38 -2.85 -7.22
CA ILE A 19 2.38 -3.57 -5.93
C ILE A 19 3.28 -4.82 -5.97
N LEU A 20 4.40 -4.79 -6.67
CA LEU A 20 5.25 -5.99 -6.79
C LEU A 20 6.09 -6.33 -5.55
N CYS A 21 6.10 -5.48 -4.53
CA CYS A 21 6.78 -5.80 -3.27
C CYS A 21 5.88 -6.29 -2.14
N CYS A 22 4.59 -5.93 -2.11
CA CYS A 22 3.73 -6.23 -0.97
C CYS A 22 2.83 -7.45 -1.15
N SER A 23 2.37 -7.75 -2.36
CA SER A 23 1.46 -8.87 -2.61
C SER A 23 2.07 -10.27 -2.42
N ALA A 24 3.39 -10.37 -2.28
CA ALA A 24 4.05 -11.65 -2.01
C ALA A 24 3.96 -12.11 -0.54
N PHE A 25 3.62 -11.20 0.37
CA PHE A 25 3.50 -11.55 1.79
C PHE A 25 2.05 -11.77 2.26
N SER A 26 1.06 -11.21 1.57
CA SER A 26 -0.33 -11.20 2.05
C SER A 26 -1.17 -12.43 1.72
N THR A 27 -0.75 -13.29 0.80
CA THR A 27 -1.56 -14.44 0.36
C THR A 27 -0.99 -15.82 0.72
N GLN A 28 0.14 -15.89 1.42
CA GLN A 28 0.66 -17.18 1.87
C GLN A 28 0.05 -17.58 3.21
N ALA A 29 -1.18 -18.12 3.15
CA ALA A 29 -1.60 -19.06 4.16
C ALA A 29 -0.57 -20.20 4.19
N TYR A 30 0.22 -20.29 5.25
CA TYR A 30 1.03 -21.46 5.59
C TYR A 30 1.92 -22.02 4.47
N SER A 31 2.73 -21.19 3.81
CA SER A 31 3.82 -21.74 3.02
C SER A 31 4.83 -22.40 3.95
N ALA A 32 5.02 -23.67 3.77
CA ALA A 32 5.91 -24.51 4.55
C ALA A 32 7.39 -24.29 4.19
N ASP A 33 7.71 -23.53 3.16
CA ASP A 33 9.08 -23.45 2.64
C ASP A 33 9.82 -22.24 3.21
N GLU A 34 11.04 -22.50 3.67
CA GLU A 34 11.99 -21.47 4.04
C GLU A 34 12.31 -20.59 2.83
N GLU A 35 12.24 -19.28 3.00
CA GLU A 35 12.46 -18.33 1.93
C GLU A 35 13.36 -17.17 2.39
N TRP A 36 14.41 -16.94 1.65
CA TRP A 36 15.17 -15.70 1.69
C TRP A 36 14.79 -14.82 0.50
N LYS A 37 14.54 -13.55 0.74
CA LYS A 37 14.32 -12.57 -0.31
C LYS A 37 15.32 -11.43 -0.17
N PHE A 38 16.10 -11.21 -1.22
CA PHE A 38 17.03 -10.10 -1.36
C PHE A 38 16.46 -9.07 -2.34
N THR A 39 16.56 -7.78 -2.02
CA THR A 39 16.17 -6.69 -2.93
C THR A 39 17.22 -5.59 -2.96
N LEU A 40 17.46 -5.05 -4.15
CA LEU A 40 18.17 -3.79 -4.36
C LEU A 40 17.21 -2.82 -5.02
N LYS A 41 17.20 -1.55 -4.58
CA LYS A 41 16.41 -0.49 -5.20
C LYS A 41 17.26 0.77 -5.35
N ASN A 42 17.36 1.27 -6.57
CA ASN A 42 17.82 2.62 -6.84
C ASN A 42 16.60 3.50 -7.15
N ALA A 43 16.48 4.64 -6.52
CA ALA A 43 15.38 5.58 -6.70
C ALA A 43 15.91 6.98 -6.92
N TYR A 44 15.46 7.58 -8.02
CA TYR A 44 15.64 8.99 -8.34
C TYR A 44 14.27 9.65 -8.42
N ILE A 45 14.08 10.72 -7.68
CA ILE A 45 12.85 11.53 -7.66
C ILE A 45 13.26 12.99 -7.84
N ASP A 46 12.57 13.68 -8.73
CA ASP A 46 12.79 15.09 -9.03
C ASP A 46 11.43 15.78 -9.20
N ARG A 47 11.09 16.69 -8.28
CA ARG A 47 9.86 17.47 -8.26
C ARG A 47 10.17 18.94 -8.41
N ASN A 48 9.54 19.56 -9.40
CA ASN A 48 9.68 20.97 -9.72
C ASN A 48 8.32 21.65 -9.54
N TYR A 49 8.30 22.73 -8.76
CA TYR A 49 7.10 23.52 -8.52
C TYR A 49 7.05 24.71 -9.49
N ASP A 50 5.85 25.01 -9.99
CA ASP A 50 5.66 26.16 -10.87
C ASP A 50 5.76 27.49 -10.11
N ASN A 51 5.47 27.48 -8.83
CA ASN A 51 5.61 28.63 -7.94
C ASN A 51 7.08 28.83 -7.55
N PRO A 52 7.75 29.93 -7.98
CA PRO A 52 9.16 30.18 -7.70
C PRO A 52 9.47 30.40 -6.20
N ASP A 53 8.46 30.71 -5.38
CA ASP A 53 8.61 30.84 -3.94
C ASP A 53 8.64 29.48 -3.22
N VAL A 54 8.31 28.39 -3.91
CA VAL A 54 8.35 27.02 -3.39
C VAL A 54 9.61 26.33 -3.92
N LYS A 55 10.45 25.88 -3.01
CA LYS A 55 11.69 25.19 -3.37
C LYS A 55 11.41 23.85 -4.00
N ASP A 56 12.02 23.57 -5.16
CA ASP A 56 12.05 22.26 -5.77
C ASP A 56 12.61 21.20 -4.83
N THR A 57 12.11 19.98 -4.95
CA THR A 57 12.54 18.89 -4.10
C THR A 57 13.00 17.70 -4.93
N GLY A 58 13.92 16.90 -4.40
CA GLY A 58 14.42 15.73 -5.10
C GLY A 58 15.25 14.83 -4.19
N SER A 59 15.41 13.59 -4.62
CA SER A 59 16.20 12.60 -3.90
C SER A 59 16.78 11.59 -4.86
N TRP A 60 18.05 11.26 -4.69
CA TRP A 60 18.66 10.10 -5.32
C TRP A 60 19.26 9.20 -4.25
N SER A 61 18.83 7.97 -4.22
CA SER A 61 19.15 7.05 -3.13
C SER A 61 19.21 5.61 -3.60
N GLN A 62 19.89 4.77 -2.83
CA GLN A 62 20.07 3.34 -3.05
C GLN A 62 19.70 2.58 -1.80
N SER A 63 19.09 1.40 -1.94
CA SER A 63 18.83 0.53 -0.79
C SER A 63 19.14 -0.92 -1.07
N VAL A 64 19.41 -1.65 0.01
CA VAL A 64 19.48 -3.11 0.07
C VAL A 64 18.54 -3.59 1.18
N SER A 65 17.77 -4.64 0.90
CA SER A 65 16.92 -5.27 1.92
C SER A 65 17.03 -6.78 1.84
N LEU A 66 17.05 -7.40 3.01
CA LEU A 66 17.04 -8.84 3.19
C LEU A 66 15.86 -9.22 4.08
N PHE A 67 15.07 -10.17 3.62
CA PHE A 67 13.93 -10.72 4.34
C PHE A 67 14.08 -12.22 4.45
N TYR A 68 13.84 -12.73 5.64
CA TYR A 68 13.83 -14.16 5.94
C TYR A 68 12.45 -14.59 6.42
N ASN A 69 11.97 -15.70 5.92
CA ASN A 69 10.76 -16.37 6.36
C ASN A 69 11.10 -17.83 6.65
N SER A 70 11.05 -18.25 7.92
CA SER A 70 11.32 -19.63 8.29
C SER A 70 10.18 -20.57 7.92
N ASN A 71 10.49 -21.84 7.77
CA ASN A 71 9.51 -22.92 7.88
C ASN A 71 8.78 -22.87 9.21
N MET A 72 7.58 -23.47 9.24
CA MET A 72 6.85 -23.73 10.46
C MET A 72 7.20 -25.15 10.98
N HIS A 73 7.73 -25.24 12.20
CA HIS A 73 8.17 -26.47 12.82
C HIS A 73 7.21 -26.90 13.93
N TYR A 74 6.85 -28.18 13.98
CA TYR A 74 6.01 -28.73 15.04
C TYR A 74 6.76 -28.70 16.37
N THR A 75 6.10 -28.17 17.38
CA THR A 75 6.58 -28.22 18.77
C THR A 75 6.09 -29.51 19.47
N PRO A 76 6.65 -29.85 20.64
CA PRO A 76 6.10 -30.89 21.49
C PRO A 76 4.73 -30.56 22.12
N LEU A 77 4.33 -29.27 22.07
CA LEU A 77 3.06 -28.80 22.64
C LEU A 77 1.89 -29.22 21.76
N GLU A 78 0.88 -29.82 22.40
CA GLU A 78 -0.33 -30.28 21.73
C GLU A 78 -1.57 -29.78 22.48
N ILE A 79 -2.56 -29.30 21.71
CA ILE A 79 -3.86 -28.86 22.22
C ILE A 79 -4.92 -29.58 21.40
N GLY A 80 -5.80 -30.33 22.07
CA GLY A 80 -6.90 -31.05 21.43
C GLY A 80 -6.47 -32.02 20.31
N GLY A 81 -5.32 -32.68 20.45
CA GLY A 81 -4.80 -33.62 19.43
C GLY A 81 -4.08 -32.94 18.26
N THR A 82 -3.89 -31.63 18.31
CA THR A 82 -3.16 -30.86 17.29
C THR A 82 -1.91 -30.23 17.86
N ARG A 83 -0.77 -30.46 17.19
CA ARG A 83 0.51 -29.86 17.60
C ARG A 83 0.58 -28.42 17.18
N ILE A 84 1.10 -27.59 18.08
CA ILE A 84 1.43 -26.20 17.78
C ILE A 84 2.67 -26.15 16.90
N GLN A 85 2.65 -25.23 15.92
CA GLN A 85 3.79 -24.94 15.06
C GLN A 85 4.42 -23.62 15.48
N ILE A 86 5.75 -23.52 15.33
CA ILE A 86 6.51 -22.30 15.57
C ILE A 86 7.37 -21.96 14.35
N GLY A 87 7.49 -20.68 14.07
CA GLY A 87 8.36 -20.13 13.03
C GLY A 87 8.72 -18.69 13.33
N ALA A 88 9.54 -18.10 12.50
CA ALA A 88 9.97 -16.72 12.63
C ALA A 88 10.14 -16.04 11.27
N ASN A 89 9.99 -14.73 11.23
CA ASN A 89 10.47 -13.88 10.13
C ASN A 89 11.53 -12.94 10.68
N ALA A 90 12.41 -12.48 9.81
CA ALA A 90 13.36 -11.41 10.12
C ALA A 90 13.54 -10.51 8.90
N SER A 91 13.85 -9.24 9.15
CA SER A 91 14.18 -8.27 8.11
C SER A 91 15.36 -7.41 8.50
N ALA A 92 16.11 -6.98 7.49
CA ALA A 92 17.08 -5.90 7.60
C ALA A 92 17.04 -5.10 6.29
N GLN A 93 16.85 -3.78 6.40
CA GLN A 93 16.70 -2.87 5.27
C GLN A 93 17.60 -1.65 5.50
N TYR A 94 18.48 -1.36 4.57
CA TYR A 94 19.41 -0.23 4.65
C TYR A 94 19.31 0.62 3.40
N ALA A 95 19.27 1.93 3.58
CA ALA A 95 19.25 2.90 2.48
C ALA A 95 20.32 3.98 2.69
N VAL A 96 20.88 4.45 1.58
CA VAL A 96 21.93 5.48 1.54
C VAL A 96 21.57 6.54 0.50
N ARG A 97 21.82 7.79 0.85
CA ARG A 97 21.72 8.93 -0.06
C ARG A 97 22.90 8.96 -1.03
N LEU A 98 22.62 9.14 -2.32
CA LEU A 98 23.64 9.23 -3.38
C LEU A 98 23.92 10.68 -3.82
N SER A 99 22.98 11.61 -3.63
CA SER A 99 23.15 13.03 -3.97
C SER A 99 22.71 13.94 -2.82
N GLN A 100 23.39 15.09 -2.67
CA GLN A 100 23.07 16.12 -1.70
C GLN A 100 22.45 17.37 -2.34
N ASP A 101 22.40 17.43 -3.66
CA ASP A 101 22.01 18.64 -4.41
C ASP A 101 20.53 18.97 -4.24
N LYS A 102 19.72 17.94 -4.04
CA LYS A 102 18.28 18.06 -3.80
C LYS A 102 17.90 17.28 -2.55
N HIS A 103 16.87 17.75 -1.86
CA HIS A 103 16.29 17.05 -0.72
C HIS A 103 14.78 17.16 -0.77
N VAL A 104 14.13 16.08 -0.38
CA VAL A 104 12.68 16.02 -0.23
C VAL A 104 12.41 15.98 1.26
N ALA A 105 11.71 16.95 1.78
CA ALA A 105 11.24 16.89 3.14
C ALA A 105 10.38 15.63 3.28
N ASP A 106 10.79 14.72 4.16
CA ASP A 106 9.99 13.63 4.69
C ASP A 106 9.67 12.42 3.80
N THR A 107 9.97 12.40 2.51
CA THR A 107 9.30 11.41 1.66
C THR A 107 10.14 10.22 1.21
N VAL A 108 11.46 10.28 1.26
CA VAL A 108 12.34 9.22 0.75
C VAL A 108 13.29 8.68 1.81
N LEU A 109 14.07 9.56 2.43
CA LEU A 109 14.93 9.26 3.57
C LEU A 109 14.47 10.11 4.78
N PRO A 110 14.86 9.77 6.00
CA PRO A 110 14.60 10.61 7.17
C PRO A 110 15.05 12.05 6.93
N PHE A 111 14.23 13.00 7.35
CA PHE A 111 14.49 14.43 7.15
C PHE A 111 14.72 15.13 8.47
N ASP A 112 15.91 15.72 8.61
CA ASP A 112 16.25 16.53 9.76
C ASP A 112 15.76 17.97 9.54
N LYS A 113 14.79 18.39 10.32
CA LYS A 113 14.22 19.75 10.26
C LYS A 113 15.20 20.81 10.73
N ALA A 114 16.16 20.49 11.59
CA ALA A 114 17.14 21.45 12.11
C ALA A 114 18.19 21.80 11.05
N THR A 115 18.67 20.81 10.33
CA THR A 115 19.65 20.99 9.24
C THR A 115 19.01 21.20 7.87
N GLN A 116 17.67 21.02 7.76
CA GLN A 116 16.92 21.09 6.51
C GLN A 116 17.49 20.14 5.43
N SER A 117 17.90 18.96 5.84
CA SER A 117 18.53 17.97 4.96
C SER A 117 18.01 16.56 5.21
N GLN A 118 18.10 15.72 4.17
CA GLN A 118 17.89 14.28 4.32
C GLN A 118 19.07 13.65 5.06
N ALA A 119 18.78 12.62 5.85
CA ALA A 119 19.80 11.77 6.46
C ALA A 119 20.75 11.19 5.39
N PRO A 120 22.04 10.99 5.69
CA PRO A 120 22.95 10.33 4.77
C PRO A 120 22.58 8.86 4.51
N ASP A 121 22.06 8.21 5.52
CA ASP A 121 21.61 6.81 5.49
C ASP A 121 20.61 6.54 6.62
N TYR A 122 19.96 5.37 6.60
CA TYR A 122 19.18 4.84 7.70
C TYR A 122 18.99 3.33 7.56
N LEU A 123 18.78 2.66 8.72
CA LEU A 123 18.64 1.22 8.84
C LEU A 123 17.32 0.88 9.54
N LYS A 124 16.56 -0.05 8.96
CA LYS A 124 15.39 -0.67 9.60
C LYS A 124 15.65 -2.16 9.76
N TYR A 125 15.29 -2.71 10.91
CA TYR A 125 15.36 -4.15 11.16
C TYR A 125 14.25 -4.60 12.09
N GLY A 126 13.89 -5.87 11.98
CA GLY A 126 12.84 -6.42 12.80
C GLY A 126 12.74 -7.93 12.72
N ALA A 127 11.92 -8.47 13.61
CA ALA A 127 11.61 -9.89 13.64
C ALA A 127 10.15 -10.12 14.04
N THR A 128 9.61 -11.28 13.62
CA THR A 128 8.27 -11.74 13.92
C THR A 128 8.32 -13.16 14.46
N LEU A 129 7.73 -13.42 15.61
CA LEU A 129 7.42 -14.77 16.07
C LEU A 129 6.11 -15.23 15.43
N LYS A 130 6.08 -16.46 14.91
CA LYS A 130 4.88 -17.10 14.33
C LYS A 130 4.50 -18.33 15.14
N LEU A 131 3.22 -18.40 15.53
CA LEU A 131 2.63 -19.56 16.19
C LEU A 131 1.43 -20.05 15.39
N GLY A 132 1.51 -21.27 14.89
CA GLY A 132 0.48 -21.90 14.05
C GLY A 132 -0.31 -22.95 14.82
N TYR A 133 -1.63 -22.94 14.66
CA TYR A 133 -2.53 -23.95 15.17
C TYR A 133 -3.67 -24.19 14.18
N ASN A 134 -3.78 -25.38 13.61
CA ASN A 134 -4.73 -25.69 12.54
C ASN A 134 -4.66 -24.67 11.40
N LYS A 135 -5.78 -23.98 11.13
CA LYS A 135 -5.91 -22.94 10.11
C LYS A 135 -5.68 -21.52 10.66
N THR A 136 -5.07 -21.41 11.85
CA THR A 136 -4.86 -20.13 12.57
C THR A 136 -3.37 -19.86 12.74
N LEU A 137 -2.96 -18.62 12.48
CA LEU A 137 -1.60 -18.13 12.62
C LEU A 137 -1.59 -16.86 13.47
N LEU A 138 -0.89 -16.92 14.59
CA LEU A 138 -0.56 -15.74 15.40
C LEU A 138 0.85 -15.27 15.02
N SER A 139 0.98 -13.99 14.72
CA SER A 139 2.25 -13.31 14.44
C SER A 139 2.45 -12.19 15.44
N ILE A 140 3.62 -12.10 16.08
CA ILE A 140 3.95 -11.11 17.10
C ILE A 140 5.31 -10.49 16.77
N GLY A 141 5.41 -9.17 16.77
CA GLY A 141 6.63 -8.42 16.50
C GLY A 141 6.46 -7.49 15.31
N GLU A 142 7.44 -7.46 14.38
CA GLU A 142 7.35 -6.69 13.16
C GLU A 142 6.34 -7.32 12.19
N LEU A 143 5.39 -6.52 11.70
CA LEU A 143 4.31 -6.97 10.84
C LEU A 143 4.30 -6.19 9.52
N TRP A 144 3.99 -6.89 8.41
CA TRP A 144 3.66 -6.31 7.12
C TRP A 144 2.20 -6.62 6.81
N LEU A 145 1.35 -5.59 6.90
CA LEU A 145 -0.09 -5.72 6.81
C LEU A 145 -0.61 -5.22 5.47
N ASP A 146 -1.69 -5.81 4.99
CA ASP A 146 -2.46 -5.35 3.83
C ASP A 146 -3.93 -5.28 4.22
N LEU A 147 -4.25 -4.17 4.91
CA LEU A 147 -5.55 -3.89 5.49
C LEU A 147 -6.04 -2.51 5.04
N PRO A 148 -7.35 -2.23 5.09
CA PRO A 148 -7.94 -0.97 4.63
C PRO A 148 -7.38 0.31 5.26
N VAL A 149 -6.73 0.22 6.42
CA VAL A 149 -6.16 1.36 7.15
C VAL A 149 -4.64 1.31 7.23
N THR A 150 -4.07 0.11 7.22
CA THR A 150 -2.64 -0.11 7.38
C THR A 150 -2.12 -0.98 6.25
N THR A 151 -1.38 -0.38 5.33
CA THR A 151 -0.75 -1.10 4.22
C THR A 151 0.75 -0.89 4.22
N VAL A 152 1.50 -1.79 3.60
CA VAL A 152 2.93 -1.61 3.40
C VAL A 152 3.14 -0.65 2.24
N ASP A 153 3.74 0.50 2.51
CA ASP A 153 4.16 1.43 1.47
C ASP A 153 5.53 1.03 0.91
N ALA A 154 5.56 0.68 -0.37
CA ALA A 154 6.77 0.32 -1.12
C ALA A 154 7.17 1.40 -2.15
N SER A 155 6.54 2.57 -2.11
CA SER A 155 6.68 3.61 -3.14
C SER A 155 7.99 4.43 -3.04
N ARG A 156 8.78 4.20 -1.99
CA ARG A 156 10.07 4.87 -1.74
C ARG A 156 11.16 3.81 -1.50
N GLN A 157 12.19 4.12 -0.71
CA GLN A 157 13.34 3.25 -0.52
C GLN A 157 13.05 2.04 0.34
N LEU A 158 12.68 2.23 1.59
CA LEU A 158 12.39 1.14 2.52
C LEU A 158 10.88 0.99 2.73
N LEU A 159 10.49 -0.13 3.29
CA LEU A 159 9.08 -0.46 3.51
C LEU A 159 8.57 0.09 4.83
N THR A 160 7.31 0.54 4.85
CA THR A 160 6.59 0.74 6.10
C THR A 160 6.39 -0.60 6.79
N SER A 161 6.60 -0.65 8.09
CA SER A 161 6.28 -1.82 8.92
C SER A 161 5.59 -1.42 10.21
N TYR A 162 4.96 -2.38 10.86
CA TYR A 162 4.15 -2.19 12.04
C TYR A 162 4.68 -3.06 13.17
N TRP A 163 4.48 -2.66 14.41
CA TRP A 163 4.82 -3.46 15.59
C TRP A 163 3.55 -3.81 16.36
N GLY A 164 3.33 -5.10 16.61
CA GLY A 164 2.14 -5.55 17.32
C GLY A 164 1.91 -7.05 17.25
N ALA A 165 0.65 -7.44 17.36
CA ALA A 165 0.20 -8.83 17.27
C ALA A 165 -0.96 -8.94 16.27
N ASN A 166 -0.94 -10.00 15.47
CA ASN A 166 -1.92 -10.27 14.41
C ASN A 166 -2.28 -11.76 14.41
N LEU A 167 -3.57 -12.07 14.45
CA LEU A 167 -4.12 -13.41 14.37
C LEU A 167 -4.92 -13.55 13.07
N LYS A 168 -4.51 -14.47 12.21
CA LYS A 168 -5.17 -14.81 10.94
C LYS A 168 -5.77 -16.20 11.02
N SER A 169 -6.99 -16.39 10.53
CA SER A 169 -7.64 -17.70 10.53
C SER A 169 -8.57 -17.90 9.32
N HIS A 170 -8.48 -19.06 8.69
CA HIS A 170 -9.53 -19.55 7.80
C HIS A 170 -10.60 -20.25 8.60
N LEU A 171 -11.69 -19.55 8.93
CA LEU A 171 -12.81 -20.09 9.71
C LEU A 171 -13.55 -21.19 8.94
N ASN A 172 -13.61 -21.06 7.63
CA ASN A 172 -14.05 -22.08 6.68
C ASN A 172 -13.46 -21.80 5.28
N ASP A 173 -13.89 -22.54 4.26
CA ASP A 173 -13.35 -22.41 2.89
C ASP A 173 -13.73 -21.06 2.20
N LYS A 174 -14.67 -20.32 2.76
CA LYS A 174 -15.17 -19.05 2.21
C LYS A 174 -14.89 -17.85 3.12
N LEU A 175 -14.67 -18.07 4.41
CA LEU A 175 -14.52 -17.00 5.41
C LEU A 175 -13.12 -17.00 5.98
N PHE A 176 -12.42 -15.90 5.74
CA PHE A 176 -11.16 -15.56 6.37
C PHE A 176 -11.39 -14.43 7.38
N ALA A 177 -10.75 -14.53 8.54
CA ALA A 177 -10.78 -13.51 9.57
C ALA A 177 -9.36 -13.13 9.97
N GLU A 178 -9.14 -11.85 10.19
CA GLU A 178 -7.90 -11.28 10.69
C GLU A 178 -8.24 -10.30 11.82
N ILE A 179 -7.58 -10.43 12.97
CA ILE A 179 -7.78 -9.59 14.15
C ILE A 179 -6.42 -9.24 14.74
N GLY A 180 -6.26 -8.04 15.22
CA GLY A 180 -4.98 -7.67 15.81
C GLY A 180 -4.98 -6.35 16.56
N ARG A 181 -3.83 -6.11 17.18
CA ARG A 181 -3.44 -4.85 17.81
C ARG A 181 -2.08 -4.43 17.28
N ILE A 182 -2.01 -3.20 16.80
CA ILE A 182 -0.77 -2.57 16.36
C ILE A 182 -0.49 -1.40 17.30
N GLU A 183 0.68 -1.41 17.92
CA GLU A 183 1.07 -0.39 18.91
C GLU A 183 1.90 0.73 18.28
N LYS A 184 2.71 0.39 17.27
CA LYS A 184 3.63 1.34 16.65
C LYS A 184 3.72 1.14 15.13
N VAL A 185 4.15 2.17 14.46
CA VAL A 185 4.48 2.19 13.03
C VAL A 185 5.90 2.70 12.83
N SER A 186 6.62 2.11 11.89
CA SER A 186 7.84 2.66 11.31
C SER A 186 7.55 3.01 9.86
N PRO A 187 7.34 4.31 9.54
CA PRO A 187 7.09 4.78 8.18
C PRO A 187 8.25 4.45 7.25
N ARG A 188 8.00 4.53 5.96
CA ARG A 188 8.99 4.23 4.90
C ARG A 188 10.25 5.10 4.93
N ASN A 189 10.19 6.27 5.52
CA ASN A 189 11.24 7.29 5.62
C ASN A 189 11.68 7.56 7.07
N GLU A 190 11.47 6.60 7.96
CA GLU A 190 11.90 6.68 9.35
C GLU A 190 12.57 5.38 9.77
N GLU A 191 13.54 5.46 10.69
CA GLU A 191 14.30 4.32 11.19
C GLU A 191 13.52 3.59 12.29
N ASP A 192 13.00 4.34 13.25
CA ASP A 192 12.40 3.82 14.48
C ASP A 192 10.90 3.56 14.37
N PHE A 193 10.41 2.72 15.29
CA PHE A 193 8.99 2.55 15.56
C PHE A 193 8.50 3.62 16.54
N HIS A 194 7.47 4.37 16.15
CA HIS A 194 6.82 5.35 17.00
C HIS A 194 5.30 5.12 17.08
N ARG A 195 4.64 5.80 18.02
CA ARG A 195 3.17 5.77 18.14
C ARG A 195 2.53 6.34 16.89
N PHE A 196 1.33 5.86 16.58
CA PHE A 196 0.50 6.52 15.56
C PHE A 196 0.21 7.95 15.97
N SER A 197 0.18 8.84 14.99
CA SER A 197 -0.26 10.22 15.15
C SER A 197 -1.21 10.64 14.04
N PHE A 198 -1.97 11.67 14.31
CA PHE A 198 -2.79 12.35 13.35
C PHE A 198 -2.70 13.85 13.58
N THR A 199 -2.40 14.59 12.51
CA THR A 199 -2.28 16.04 12.54
C THR A 199 -3.38 16.68 11.71
N SER A 200 -4.14 17.56 12.33
CA SER A 200 -5.17 18.36 11.66
C SER A 200 -5.20 19.76 12.20
N LYS A 201 -5.29 20.76 11.32
CA LYS A 201 -5.36 22.20 11.65
C LYS A 201 -4.26 22.65 12.64
N GLY A 202 -3.04 22.08 12.51
CA GLY A 202 -1.89 22.42 13.35
C GLY A 202 -1.88 21.76 14.74
N VAL A 203 -2.85 20.89 15.04
CA VAL A 203 -2.89 20.08 16.27
C VAL A 203 -2.49 18.65 15.93
N THR A 204 -1.57 18.07 16.71
CA THR A 204 -1.15 16.67 16.59
C THR A 204 -1.66 15.88 17.79
N GLY A 205 -2.38 14.81 17.53
CA GLY A 205 -2.79 13.81 18.51
C GLY A 205 -2.03 12.51 18.32
N TYR A 206 -1.90 11.73 19.39
CA TYR A 206 -1.20 10.45 19.41
C TYR A 206 -2.14 9.34 19.87
N SER A 207 -1.94 8.15 19.34
CA SER A 207 -2.69 6.95 19.74
C SER A 207 -1.79 5.93 20.44
N ASP A 208 -2.33 5.24 21.43
CA ASP A 208 -1.65 4.12 22.09
C ASP A 208 -1.74 2.82 21.27
N GLY A 209 -2.52 2.82 20.21
CA GLY A 209 -2.57 1.70 19.26
C GLY A 209 -3.81 1.67 18.40
N LEU A 210 -3.77 0.76 17.44
CA LEU A 210 -4.86 0.43 16.52
C LEU A 210 -5.33 -0.99 16.81
N ASN A 211 -6.55 -1.14 17.30
CA ASN A 211 -7.25 -2.43 17.39
C ASN A 211 -8.08 -2.63 16.13
N TYR A 212 -8.06 -3.82 15.55
CA TYR A 212 -8.80 -4.06 14.32
C TYR A 212 -9.35 -5.48 14.19
N ILE A 213 -10.39 -5.60 13.36
CA ILE A 213 -10.93 -6.85 12.81
C ILE A 213 -11.15 -6.67 11.32
N ASP A 214 -10.77 -7.66 10.54
CA ASP A 214 -10.99 -7.77 9.11
C ASP A 214 -11.64 -9.12 8.78
N LEU A 215 -12.72 -9.10 8.01
CA LEU A 215 -13.49 -10.26 7.58
C LEU A 215 -13.61 -10.26 6.07
N ARG A 216 -13.09 -11.31 5.42
CA ARG A 216 -13.15 -11.49 3.96
C ARG A 216 -14.00 -12.70 3.64
N TYR A 217 -15.02 -12.52 2.80
CA TYR A 217 -15.93 -13.59 2.43
C TYR A 217 -16.00 -13.78 0.91
N GLN A 218 -15.81 -15.02 0.47
CA GLN A 218 -15.94 -15.43 -0.93
C GLN A 218 -17.36 -15.92 -1.20
N PHE A 219 -18.23 -15.06 -1.74
CA PHE A 219 -19.63 -15.40 -2.06
C PHE A 219 -19.71 -16.42 -3.19
N THR A 220 -18.98 -16.13 -4.30
CA THR A 220 -18.82 -16.99 -5.47
C THR A 220 -17.35 -16.97 -5.92
N PRO A 221 -16.91 -17.81 -6.85
CA PRO A 221 -15.55 -17.73 -7.39
C PRO A 221 -15.14 -16.36 -7.97
N THR A 222 -16.14 -15.52 -8.28
CA THR A 222 -15.93 -14.22 -8.93
C THR A 222 -16.39 -13.02 -8.09
N LEU A 223 -17.09 -13.25 -6.96
CA LEU A 223 -17.60 -12.19 -6.09
C LEU A 223 -17.08 -12.38 -4.68
N LYS A 224 -16.41 -11.37 -4.15
CA LYS A 224 -15.92 -11.32 -2.77
C LYS A 224 -16.30 -10.02 -2.10
N GLY A 225 -16.46 -10.08 -0.79
CA GLY A 225 -16.71 -8.94 0.07
C GLY A 225 -15.70 -8.91 1.22
N GLU A 226 -15.47 -7.73 1.72
CA GLU A 226 -14.57 -7.44 2.83
C GLU A 226 -15.26 -6.45 3.77
N TYR A 227 -15.17 -6.69 5.06
CA TYR A 227 -15.56 -5.76 6.10
C TYR A 227 -14.39 -5.59 7.06
N TYR A 228 -14.05 -4.34 7.34
CA TYR A 228 -13.03 -4.00 8.29
C TYR A 228 -13.55 -2.98 9.30
N PHE A 229 -13.13 -3.14 10.54
CA PHE A 229 -13.25 -2.15 11.59
C PHE A 229 -11.90 -1.92 12.24
N GLY A 230 -11.50 -0.65 12.39
CA GLY A 230 -10.29 -0.24 13.07
C GLY A 230 -10.59 0.87 14.07
N ASN A 231 -10.16 0.66 15.31
CA ASN A 231 -10.20 1.64 16.39
C ASN A 231 -8.78 2.14 16.65
N MET A 232 -8.46 3.33 16.21
CA MET A 232 -7.22 4.04 16.56
C MET A 232 -7.52 4.84 17.82
N GLU A 233 -7.05 4.31 18.96
CA GLU A 233 -7.36 4.82 20.31
C GLU A 233 -7.11 6.32 20.40
N ASP A 234 -8.04 7.07 20.99
CA ASP A 234 -8.03 8.52 21.20
C ASP A 234 -8.02 9.39 19.93
N LEU A 235 -8.02 8.80 18.73
CA LEU A 235 -8.03 9.55 17.48
C LEU A 235 -9.32 9.35 16.69
N TYR A 236 -9.55 8.15 16.13
CA TYR A 236 -10.74 7.88 15.32
C TYR A 236 -11.03 6.39 15.15
N ASN A 237 -12.28 6.11 14.83
CA ASN A 237 -12.76 4.80 14.38
C ASN A 237 -12.93 4.82 12.86
N LYS A 238 -12.63 3.70 12.19
CA LYS A 238 -12.88 3.50 10.77
C LYS A 238 -13.61 2.20 10.52
N HIS A 239 -14.69 2.27 9.73
CA HIS A 239 -15.32 1.12 9.11
C HIS A 239 -15.01 1.12 7.62
N TYR A 240 -14.84 -0.07 7.06
CA TYR A 240 -14.68 -0.25 5.62
C TYR A 240 -15.54 -1.40 5.14
N VAL A 241 -16.15 -1.21 3.98
CA VAL A 241 -16.84 -2.25 3.21
C VAL A 241 -16.30 -2.23 1.79
N GLY A 242 -15.77 -3.36 1.35
CA GLY A 242 -15.31 -3.58 -0.02
C GLY A 242 -16.09 -4.68 -0.71
N VAL A 243 -16.39 -4.49 -1.99
CA VAL A 243 -16.95 -5.53 -2.86
C VAL A 243 -16.15 -5.57 -4.16
N ASP A 244 -15.62 -6.73 -4.50
CA ASP A 244 -14.93 -6.99 -5.75
C ASP A 244 -15.68 -8.04 -6.55
N HIS A 245 -16.03 -7.73 -7.80
CA HIS A 245 -16.68 -8.65 -8.73
C HIS A 245 -15.89 -8.74 -10.04
N LEU A 246 -15.47 -9.94 -10.41
CA LEU A 246 -14.80 -10.22 -11.68
C LEU A 246 -15.72 -10.99 -12.61
N TRP A 247 -16.21 -10.34 -13.63
CA TRP A 247 -16.87 -11.01 -14.75
C TRP A 247 -15.87 -11.26 -15.88
N LYS A 248 -15.87 -12.48 -16.43
CA LYS A 248 -14.90 -12.88 -17.46
C LYS A 248 -15.54 -13.83 -18.47
N ASN A 249 -15.26 -13.60 -19.75
CA ASN A 249 -15.51 -14.53 -20.84
C ASN A 249 -14.22 -14.76 -21.67
N SER A 250 -14.33 -15.43 -22.84
CA SER A 250 -13.18 -15.71 -23.71
C SER A 250 -12.50 -14.45 -24.29
N ASN A 251 -13.20 -13.34 -24.41
CA ASN A 251 -12.76 -12.17 -25.18
C ASN A 251 -12.34 -11.00 -24.29
N PHE A 252 -12.96 -10.86 -23.11
CA PHE A 252 -12.69 -9.75 -22.22
C PHE A 252 -13.03 -10.09 -20.75
N SER A 253 -12.59 -9.22 -19.85
CA SER A 253 -13.00 -9.26 -18.45
C SER A 253 -13.36 -7.87 -17.95
N VAL A 254 -14.36 -7.79 -17.07
CA VAL A 254 -14.74 -6.60 -16.33
C VAL A 254 -14.50 -6.86 -14.87
N ASN A 255 -13.78 -5.96 -14.21
CA ASN A 255 -13.60 -5.97 -12.76
C ASN A 255 -14.28 -4.72 -12.18
N SER A 256 -15.30 -4.95 -11.36
CA SER A 256 -16.06 -3.94 -10.65
C SER A 256 -15.61 -3.91 -9.20
N LYS A 257 -15.22 -2.74 -8.69
CA LYS A 257 -14.84 -2.52 -7.29
C LYS A 257 -15.70 -1.44 -6.69
N PHE A 258 -16.38 -1.77 -5.61
CA PHE A 258 -17.05 -0.82 -4.74
C PHE A 258 -16.30 -0.73 -3.41
N LYS A 259 -16.08 0.48 -2.91
CA LYS A 259 -15.41 0.74 -1.63
C LYS A 259 -16.14 1.83 -0.88
N TYR A 260 -16.39 1.57 0.39
CA TYR A 260 -17.01 2.52 1.29
C TYR A 260 -16.24 2.56 2.60
N PHE A 261 -15.89 3.76 3.02
CA PHE A 261 -15.30 4.02 4.33
C PHE A 261 -16.17 4.97 5.12
N ASN A 262 -16.22 4.76 6.42
CA ASN A 262 -16.76 5.71 7.38
C ASN A 262 -15.72 5.93 8.47
N ALA A 263 -15.36 7.18 8.73
CA ALA A 263 -14.45 7.58 9.79
C ALA A 263 -15.13 8.55 10.72
N LYS A 264 -15.03 8.28 12.01
CA LYS A 264 -15.55 9.15 13.08
C LYS A 264 -14.52 9.29 14.18
N ASP A 265 -14.53 10.43 14.84
CA ASP A 265 -13.69 10.68 15.99
C ASP A 265 -13.86 9.62 17.09
N ASN A 266 -12.78 9.39 17.81
CA ASN A 266 -12.72 8.54 18.99
C ASN A 266 -11.83 9.25 20.03
N GLY A 267 -12.44 10.21 20.71
CA GLY A 267 -11.75 11.09 21.65
C GLY A 267 -12.36 12.51 21.60
N ASN A 268 -11.66 13.48 22.18
CA ASN A 268 -12.12 14.85 22.29
C ASN A 268 -11.20 15.86 21.57
N LEU A 269 -10.20 15.36 20.85
CA LEU A 269 -9.17 16.22 20.27
C LEU A 269 -9.51 16.70 18.87
N PHE A 270 -10.26 15.90 18.11
CA PHE A 270 -10.61 16.16 16.72
C PHE A 270 -12.11 15.97 16.48
N ASP A 271 -12.67 16.77 15.58
CA ASP A 271 -13.99 16.57 15.03
C ASP A 271 -13.83 15.85 13.68
N ILE A 272 -13.98 14.54 13.68
CA ILE A 272 -13.86 13.72 12.49
C ILE A 272 -15.22 13.13 12.15
N ASP A 273 -15.77 13.53 11.03
CA ASP A 273 -16.95 12.92 10.40
C ASP A 273 -16.71 12.93 8.89
N ALA A 274 -16.26 11.81 8.36
CA ALA A 274 -15.94 11.68 6.95
C ALA A 274 -16.29 10.29 6.43
N GLN A 275 -16.97 10.27 5.29
CA GLN A 275 -17.23 9.08 4.52
C GLN A 275 -16.50 9.18 3.19
N ASN A 276 -16.00 8.06 2.69
CA ASN A 276 -15.46 7.95 1.33
C ASN A 276 -16.23 6.84 0.62
N ILE A 277 -16.89 7.17 -0.47
CA ILE A 277 -17.55 6.21 -1.35
C ILE A 277 -16.85 6.20 -2.70
N GLY A 278 -16.51 5.02 -3.20
CA GLY A 278 -15.80 4.85 -4.45
C GLY A 278 -16.28 3.67 -5.28
N LEU A 279 -16.27 3.85 -6.60
CA LEU A 279 -16.56 2.83 -7.60
C LEU A 279 -15.48 2.86 -8.68
N LEU A 280 -14.95 1.69 -9.08
CA LEU A 280 -14.02 1.54 -10.19
C LEU A 280 -14.45 0.38 -11.08
N GLU A 281 -14.68 0.67 -12.34
CA GLU A 281 -14.87 -0.32 -13.39
C GLU A 281 -13.61 -0.44 -14.24
N THR A 282 -13.14 -1.66 -14.44
CA THR A 282 -11.96 -1.93 -15.29
C THR A 282 -12.29 -2.99 -16.32
N LEU A 283 -12.28 -2.60 -17.60
CA LEU A 283 -12.42 -3.47 -18.76
C LEU A 283 -11.04 -3.87 -19.27
N LYS A 284 -10.79 -5.18 -19.45
CA LYS A 284 -9.60 -5.70 -20.13
C LYS A 284 -9.98 -6.43 -21.41
N VAL A 285 -9.40 -6.02 -22.53
CA VAL A 285 -9.58 -6.62 -23.84
C VAL A 285 -8.23 -6.82 -24.49
N LYS A 286 -7.83 -8.08 -24.73
CA LYS A 286 -6.48 -8.41 -25.24
C LYS A 286 -5.40 -7.76 -24.35
N ASN A 287 -4.61 -6.87 -24.94
CA ASN A 287 -3.51 -6.16 -24.28
C ASN A 287 -3.92 -4.80 -23.70
N HIS A 288 -5.17 -4.37 -23.91
CA HIS A 288 -5.69 -3.09 -23.45
C HIS A 288 -6.42 -3.23 -22.11
N SER A 289 -6.28 -2.22 -21.27
CA SER A 289 -7.02 -2.06 -20.02
C SER A 289 -7.59 -0.64 -19.96
N PHE A 290 -8.89 -0.52 -19.69
CA PHE A 290 -9.59 0.76 -19.57
C PHE A 290 -10.24 0.80 -18.18
N GLY A 291 -10.00 1.86 -17.43
CA GLY A 291 -10.58 2.05 -16.10
C GLY A 291 -11.34 3.37 -16.02
N VAL A 292 -12.49 3.36 -15.35
CA VAL A 292 -13.23 4.56 -14.99
C VAL A 292 -13.59 4.45 -13.51
N GLY A 293 -13.18 5.45 -12.73
CA GLY A 293 -13.41 5.53 -11.29
C GLY A 293 -14.17 6.79 -10.90
N TYR A 294 -14.97 6.67 -9.85
CA TYR A 294 -15.58 7.77 -9.14
C TYR A 294 -15.32 7.64 -7.65
N GLN A 295 -15.02 8.74 -6.99
CA GLN A 295 -14.89 8.79 -5.54
C GLN A 295 -15.47 10.10 -5.01
N GLN A 296 -16.11 10.05 -3.85
CA GLN A 296 -16.66 11.21 -3.17
C GLN A 296 -16.39 11.13 -1.67
N ILE A 297 -15.95 12.25 -1.12
CA ILE A 297 -15.88 12.47 0.33
C ILE A 297 -17.12 13.20 0.78
N ILE A 298 -17.77 12.71 1.82
CA ILE A 298 -19.01 13.23 2.38
C ILE A 298 -18.80 13.39 3.89
N GLY A 299 -19.26 14.50 4.47
CA GLY A 299 -19.17 14.74 5.91
C GLY A 299 -18.63 16.12 6.26
N GLU A 300 -18.30 16.32 7.53
CA GLU A 300 -17.89 17.63 8.06
C GLU A 300 -16.37 17.82 8.10
N SER A 301 -15.61 16.79 7.74
CA SER A 301 -14.14 16.83 7.71
C SER A 301 -13.56 16.24 6.41
N ALA A 302 -12.28 16.51 6.14
CA ALA A 302 -11.50 15.70 5.20
C ALA A 302 -11.38 14.26 5.74
N TYR A 303 -11.18 13.30 4.83
CA TYR A 303 -10.99 11.92 5.26
C TYR A 303 -9.65 11.77 6.02
N PRO A 304 -9.63 11.27 7.26
CA PRO A 304 -8.44 11.24 8.09
C PRO A 304 -7.46 10.15 7.64
N LEU A 305 -6.19 10.52 7.55
CA LEU A 305 -5.07 9.60 7.36
C LEU A 305 -4.10 9.77 8.52
N PRO A 306 -3.53 8.69 9.07
CA PRO A 306 -2.49 8.82 10.07
C PRO A 306 -1.25 9.48 9.47
N ASP A 307 -0.48 10.17 10.29
CA ASP A 307 0.81 10.73 9.87
C ASP A 307 1.79 9.60 9.52
N GLY A 308 2.83 9.91 8.73
CA GLY A 308 3.86 8.95 8.37
C GLY A 308 3.70 8.34 6.98
N PHE A 309 2.93 8.98 6.10
CA PHE A 309 2.79 8.57 4.69
C PHE A 309 2.34 7.12 4.52
N LEU A 310 1.26 6.76 5.17
CA LEU A 310 0.61 5.46 5.08
C LEU A 310 -0.43 5.51 3.95
N PRO A 311 -0.11 5.15 2.70
CA PRO A 311 -1.05 5.23 1.60
C PRO A 311 -2.19 4.24 1.80
N GLU A 312 -3.37 4.73 1.59
CA GLU A 312 -4.58 3.91 1.61
C GLU A 312 -4.77 3.29 0.21
N THR A 313 -4.06 2.22 -0.08
CA THR A 313 -4.17 1.52 -1.38
C THR A 313 -5.58 1.01 -1.68
N TYR A 314 -6.43 1.04 -0.68
CA TYR A 314 -7.84 0.70 -0.78
C TYR A 314 -8.72 1.81 -1.38
N PHE A 315 -8.24 3.06 -1.49
CA PHE A 315 -8.99 4.10 -2.17
C PHE A 315 -9.09 3.87 -3.68
N ILE A 316 -10.19 4.33 -4.27
CA ILE A 316 -10.39 4.27 -5.73
C ILE A 316 -9.50 5.30 -6.43
N ASN A 317 -9.49 6.53 -5.95
CA ASN A 317 -8.76 7.64 -6.55
C ASN A 317 -7.57 8.02 -5.66
N TRP A 318 -6.53 7.22 -5.77
CA TRP A 318 -5.24 7.47 -5.15
C TRP A 318 -4.15 7.41 -6.22
N ASN A 319 -3.40 8.52 -6.33
CA ASN A 319 -2.21 8.61 -7.16
C ASN A 319 -1.01 9.05 -6.31
N THR A 320 -0.26 10.04 -6.76
CA THR A 320 0.77 10.69 -5.95
C THR A 320 0.14 11.59 -4.91
N THR A 321 -0.93 12.30 -5.31
CA THR A 321 -1.81 13.02 -4.40
C THR A 321 -3.04 12.19 -4.07
N GLY A 322 -3.63 12.45 -2.93
CA GLY A 322 -4.90 11.83 -2.53
C GLY A 322 -6.05 12.80 -2.75
N PHE A 323 -7.12 12.29 -3.30
CA PHE A 323 -8.35 13.04 -3.58
C PHE A 323 -9.36 12.79 -2.47
N PHE A 324 -9.10 13.30 -1.27
CA PHE A 324 -9.89 13.03 -0.06
C PHE A 324 -10.14 14.27 0.81
N LYS A 325 -10.19 15.44 0.19
CA LYS A 325 -10.58 16.68 0.86
C LYS A 325 -12.07 16.69 1.16
N GLN A 326 -12.48 17.45 2.15
CA GLN A 326 -13.92 17.59 2.50
C GLN A 326 -14.74 17.99 1.27
N ASP A 327 -15.90 17.34 1.07
CA ASP A 327 -16.85 17.52 -0.05
C ASP A 327 -16.30 17.18 -1.45
N GLU A 328 -15.06 16.74 -1.56
CA GLU A 328 -14.42 16.47 -2.84
C GLU A 328 -15.11 15.34 -3.60
N LYS A 329 -15.38 15.59 -4.88
CA LYS A 329 -15.78 14.61 -5.89
C LYS A 329 -14.66 14.43 -6.89
N SER A 330 -14.26 13.21 -7.13
CA SER A 330 -13.16 12.94 -8.05
C SER A 330 -13.50 11.85 -9.08
N TYR A 331 -12.97 12.02 -10.28
CA TYR A 331 -13.17 11.16 -11.44
C TYR A 331 -11.83 10.65 -11.92
N HIS A 332 -11.71 9.34 -12.15
CA HIS A 332 -10.46 8.69 -12.52
C HIS A 332 -10.60 7.99 -13.86
N PHE A 333 -9.68 8.26 -14.78
CA PHE A 333 -9.56 7.63 -16.08
C PHE A 333 -8.21 6.91 -16.16
N ILE A 334 -8.24 5.65 -16.54
CA ILE A 334 -7.06 4.79 -16.61
C ILE A 334 -7.03 4.13 -17.98
N TYR A 335 -5.89 4.18 -18.65
CA TYR A 335 -5.61 3.37 -19.82
C TYR A 335 -4.29 2.63 -19.63
N GLY A 336 -4.30 1.33 -19.84
CA GLY A 336 -3.10 0.49 -19.79
C GLY A 336 -2.91 -0.29 -21.09
N TYR A 337 -1.65 -0.47 -21.49
CA TYR A 337 -1.26 -1.33 -22.59
C TYR A 337 -0.10 -2.26 -22.21
N ASP A 338 -0.27 -3.56 -22.47
CA ASP A 338 0.75 -4.58 -22.30
C ASP A 338 1.42 -4.88 -23.63
N PHE A 339 2.69 -4.53 -23.78
CA PHE A 339 3.48 -4.71 -24.98
C PHE A 339 4.01 -6.13 -25.17
N LYS A 340 3.49 -7.13 -24.44
CA LYS A 340 4.00 -8.50 -24.42
C LYS A 340 4.21 -9.15 -25.78
N ASP A 341 3.41 -8.75 -26.79
CA ASP A 341 3.49 -9.30 -28.15
C ASP A 341 4.66 -8.68 -28.97
N TYR A 342 5.22 -7.57 -28.51
CA TYR A 342 6.34 -6.86 -29.14
C TYR A 342 7.58 -6.82 -28.25
N VAL A 343 7.41 -6.46 -26.98
CA VAL A 343 8.46 -6.34 -25.97
C VAL A 343 7.96 -7.00 -24.67
N PRO A 344 8.17 -8.32 -24.51
CA PRO A 344 7.75 -9.02 -23.31
C PRO A 344 8.30 -8.38 -22.03
N GLY A 345 7.40 -8.11 -21.08
CA GLY A 345 7.73 -7.46 -19.81
C GLY A 345 7.56 -5.95 -19.80
N LEU A 346 7.34 -5.30 -20.97
CA LEU A 346 7.04 -3.87 -21.05
C LEU A 346 5.53 -3.62 -20.92
N ASN A 347 5.14 -2.69 -20.06
CA ASN A 347 3.76 -2.17 -20.00
C ASN A 347 3.77 -0.66 -19.71
N THR A 348 2.70 0.00 -20.13
CA THR A 348 2.49 1.42 -19.88
C THR A 348 1.10 1.64 -19.33
N THR A 349 0.98 2.56 -18.35
CA THR A 349 -0.30 3.01 -17.81
C THR A 349 -0.35 4.53 -17.83
N LEU A 350 -1.44 5.06 -18.38
CA LEU A 350 -1.82 6.47 -18.32
C LEU A 350 -2.94 6.60 -17.29
N LYS A 351 -2.83 7.57 -16.39
CA LYS A 351 -3.86 7.87 -15.39
C LYS A 351 -4.15 9.36 -15.43
N TYR A 352 -5.42 9.69 -15.26
CA TYR A 352 -5.87 11.07 -15.07
C TYR A 352 -6.94 11.08 -14.00
N VAL A 353 -6.74 11.87 -12.96
CA VAL A 353 -7.74 12.13 -11.92
C VAL A 353 -8.06 13.60 -11.92
N TYR A 354 -9.33 13.92 -11.81
CA TYR A 354 -9.85 15.27 -11.64
C TYR A 354 -10.72 15.31 -10.38
N GLY A 355 -10.50 16.29 -9.50
CA GLY A 355 -11.25 16.51 -8.27
C GLY A 355 -11.78 17.94 -8.19
N ASP A 356 -13.02 18.09 -7.72
CA ASP A 356 -13.66 19.40 -7.50
C ASP A 356 -14.58 19.38 -6.27
N HIS A 357 -15.38 20.46 -6.06
CA HIS A 357 -16.34 20.66 -4.97
C HIS A 357 -15.72 20.87 -3.57
N PHE A 358 -14.42 20.81 -3.41
CA PHE A 358 -13.76 21.16 -2.14
C PHE A 358 -13.41 22.64 -2.05
N LYS A 359 -13.01 23.08 -0.86
CA LYS A 359 -12.61 24.45 -0.58
C LYS A 359 -11.23 24.51 0.03
N THR A 360 -10.57 25.64 -0.17
CA THR A 360 -9.34 26.03 0.57
C THR A 360 -9.71 26.38 2.03
N ALA A 361 -8.70 26.54 2.88
CA ALA A 361 -8.92 26.91 4.30
C ALA A 361 -9.63 28.26 4.47
N ASP A 362 -9.46 29.18 3.53
CA ASP A 362 -10.14 30.49 3.48
C ASP A 362 -11.50 30.47 2.75
N GLY A 363 -12.00 29.27 2.40
CA GLY A 363 -13.34 29.05 1.86
C GLY A 363 -13.48 29.22 0.34
N LEU A 364 -12.43 29.42 -0.42
CA LEU A 364 -12.48 29.55 -1.87
C LEU A 364 -12.77 28.17 -2.51
N LYS A 365 -13.66 28.15 -3.50
CA LYS A 365 -13.92 26.93 -4.29
C LYS A 365 -12.67 26.51 -5.06
N ASN A 366 -12.24 25.30 -4.85
CA ASN A 366 -11.05 24.73 -5.45
C ASN A 366 -11.34 23.52 -6.34
N LYS A 367 -10.38 23.19 -7.15
CA LYS A 367 -10.32 21.99 -8.01
C LYS A 367 -8.87 21.60 -8.21
N GLU A 368 -8.65 20.32 -8.47
CA GLU A 368 -7.33 19.79 -8.75
C GLU A 368 -7.37 18.69 -9.81
N SER A 369 -6.22 18.43 -10.42
CA SER A 369 -6.07 17.27 -11.31
C SER A 369 -4.66 16.71 -11.24
N GLU A 370 -4.53 15.42 -11.54
CA GLU A 370 -3.24 14.75 -11.65
C GLU A 370 -3.21 13.84 -12.86
N ALA A 371 -2.22 14.04 -13.72
CA ALA A 371 -1.91 13.18 -14.85
C ALA A 371 -0.64 12.37 -14.56
N ASN A 372 -0.69 11.06 -14.84
CA ASN A 372 0.49 10.20 -14.70
C ASN A 372 0.74 9.40 -15.98
N VAL A 373 2.02 9.28 -16.33
CA VAL A 373 2.54 8.32 -17.29
C VAL A 373 3.44 7.35 -16.54
N ILE A 374 3.08 6.07 -16.52
CA ILE A 374 3.82 5.03 -15.83
C ILE A 374 4.31 4.01 -16.85
N VAL A 375 5.62 3.81 -16.93
CA VAL A 375 6.25 2.81 -17.79
C VAL A 375 6.98 1.80 -16.90
N ASN A 376 6.67 0.51 -17.06
CA ASN A 376 7.34 -0.57 -16.35
C ASN A 376 7.94 -1.53 -17.34
N TYR A 377 9.16 -1.98 -17.07
CA TYR A 377 9.86 -2.97 -17.86
C TYR A 377 10.52 -4.02 -16.96
N ALA A 378 9.93 -5.20 -16.89
CA ALA A 378 10.54 -6.37 -16.25
C ALA A 378 11.41 -7.12 -17.27
N LEU A 379 12.72 -7.13 -17.06
CA LEU A 379 13.66 -7.75 -17.99
C LEU A 379 13.46 -9.27 -18.03
N GLN A 380 13.35 -9.82 -19.25
CA GLN A 380 13.01 -11.24 -19.45
C GLN A 380 14.21 -12.15 -19.68
N GLN A 381 15.41 -11.58 -19.92
CA GLN A 381 16.63 -12.35 -20.13
C GLN A 381 16.98 -13.16 -18.86
N PRO A 382 17.36 -14.45 -18.98
CA PRO A 382 17.59 -15.32 -17.83
C PRO A 382 18.58 -14.76 -16.79
N PHE A 383 19.66 -14.10 -17.26
CA PHE A 383 20.68 -13.51 -16.39
C PHE A 383 20.28 -12.19 -15.74
N LEU A 384 19.21 -11.53 -16.25
CA LEU A 384 18.62 -10.31 -15.69
C LEU A 384 17.29 -10.58 -14.97
N LYS A 385 16.93 -11.83 -14.78
CA LYS A 385 15.68 -12.20 -14.09
C LYS A 385 15.65 -11.62 -12.70
N GLY A 386 14.57 -10.87 -12.42
CA GLY A 386 14.40 -10.14 -11.17
C GLY A 386 14.73 -8.65 -11.26
N LEU A 387 15.34 -8.19 -12.37
CA LEU A 387 15.58 -6.77 -12.64
C LEU A 387 14.36 -6.15 -13.31
N ALA A 388 13.90 -5.02 -12.78
CA ALA A 388 12.79 -4.24 -13.32
C ALA A 388 13.14 -2.74 -13.29
N LEU A 389 12.72 -2.05 -14.35
CA LEU A 389 12.83 -0.61 -14.49
C LEU A 389 11.43 -0.01 -14.41
N GLN A 390 11.29 1.14 -13.73
CA GLN A 390 10.06 1.90 -13.71
C GLN A 390 10.38 3.37 -13.91
N TYR A 391 9.59 4.01 -14.76
CA TYR A 391 9.55 5.46 -14.92
C TYR A 391 8.13 5.94 -14.63
N ILE A 392 8.01 7.01 -13.86
CA ILE A 392 6.74 7.68 -13.57
C ILE A 392 6.93 9.17 -13.82
N PHE A 393 6.13 9.72 -14.72
CA PHE A 393 5.94 11.15 -14.87
C PHE A 393 4.61 11.54 -14.24
N ILE A 394 4.61 12.64 -13.50
CA ILE A 394 3.45 13.18 -12.77
C ILE A 394 3.34 14.66 -13.11
N ASN A 395 2.13 15.10 -13.46
CA ASN A 395 1.77 16.50 -13.54
C ASN A 395 0.55 16.73 -12.64
N TYR A 396 0.69 17.63 -11.69
CA TYR A 396 -0.35 17.99 -10.74
C TYR A 396 -0.66 19.48 -10.85
N ASP A 397 -1.94 19.79 -11.05
CA ASP A 397 -2.46 21.15 -11.16
C ASP A 397 -3.53 21.37 -10.09
N VAL A 398 -3.52 22.51 -9.42
CA VAL A 398 -4.51 22.90 -8.41
C VAL A 398 -4.83 24.38 -8.54
N LYS A 399 -6.11 24.73 -8.65
CA LYS A 399 -6.55 26.11 -8.91
C LYS A 399 -6.03 27.12 -7.88
N HIS A 400 -6.03 26.75 -6.60
CA HIS A 400 -5.51 27.55 -5.50
C HIS A 400 -4.56 26.68 -4.68
N GLY A 401 -3.28 26.68 -5.02
CA GLY A 401 -2.23 25.87 -4.41
C GLY A 401 -0.95 25.93 -5.20
N ASN A 402 -0.09 24.93 -5.05
CA ASN A 402 1.19 24.84 -5.75
C ASN A 402 1.15 23.67 -6.73
N ASP A 403 1.15 24.00 -8.02
CA ASP A 403 1.29 23.07 -9.12
C ASP A 403 2.70 22.50 -9.14
N PHE A 404 2.86 21.26 -9.60
CA PHE A 404 4.17 20.66 -9.76
C PHE A 404 4.20 19.61 -10.85
N SER A 405 5.38 19.40 -11.41
CA SER A 405 5.73 18.23 -12.19
C SER A 405 6.75 17.37 -11.41
N GLU A 406 6.68 16.04 -11.58
CA GLU A 406 7.61 15.14 -10.91
C GLU A 406 8.03 13.99 -11.82
N ASN A 407 9.33 13.69 -11.83
CA ASN A 407 9.91 12.54 -12.49
C ASN A 407 10.42 11.55 -11.46
N ARG A 408 10.09 10.26 -11.62
CA ARG A 408 10.61 9.18 -10.80
C ARG A 408 11.23 8.10 -11.67
N PHE A 409 12.43 7.68 -11.32
CA PHE A 409 13.09 6.53 -11.91
C PHE A 409 13.43 5.52 -10.83
N PHE A 410 13.01 4.28 -11.05
CA PHE A 410 13.34 3.17 -10.16
C PHE A 410 14.03 2.05 -10.94
N VAL A 411 15.11 1.55 -10.39
CA VAL A 411 15.75 0.30 -10.80
C VAL A 411 15.61 -0.66 -9.63
N ASN A 412 14.86 -1.73 -9.81
CA ASN A 412 14.57 -2.71 -8.77
C ASN A 412 15.12 -4.07 -9.16
N TYR A 413 15.86 -4.71 -8.26
CA TYR A 413 16.25 -6.10 -8.39
C TYR A 413 15.71 -6.89 -7.21
N SER A 414 15.09 -8.03 -7.48
CA SER A 414 14.57 -8.92 -6.44
C SER A 414 14.88 -10.36 -6.78
N LYS A 415 15.40 -11.10 -5.80
CA LYS A 415 15.70 -12.53 -5.91
C LYS A 415 15.24 -13.26 -4.66
N LYS A 416 14.63 -14.43 -4.85
CA LYS A 416 14.26 -15.38 -3.81
C LYS A 416 15.17 -16.59 -3.91
N PHE A 417 15.48 -17.20 -2.76
CA PHE A 417 16.34 -18.37 -2.63
C PHE A 417 15.64 -19.43 -1.81
#